data_8bd24bd9ec326a75c10b53517b5d7f0b
#
_entry.id   8bd24bd9ec326a75c10b53517b5d7f0b
#
_cell.length_a   1.000
_cell.length_b   1.000
_cell.length_c   1.000
_cell.angle_alpha   90.00
_cell.angle_beta   90.00
_cell.angle_gamma   90.00
#
_symmetry.space_group_name_H-M   'P 1'
#
loop_
_entity.id
_entity.type
_entity.pdbx_description
1 polymer ?
#
loop_
_entity_poly.entity_id
_entity_poly.type
_entity_poly.pdbx_seq_one_letter_code
_entity_poly.pdbx_strand_id
1 'polypeptide(L)'
;APSSQNQRVAGFEVPGDEQPRIYTIRNVISVSEIEALIAATYRQVFNEQQMISSTRQLALESQLKSGQITVKEFIRGLLTSEVFRERNYDTNSNYRFVQMCVQRLLGREVYSDREKLAWSTVLATKGLNGFVDDLLNSEEYLSNFGENTVPYQRRRVLPQRDRGDLPFARMARYDEHYRDTQARGSAANPWNTPFMRLNWDDLLRNANIPVISGLLIASTGIIVFLLLLTTFANSAGV
;
A
#
# COMPACT_ATOMS: atom_id res chain seq x y z
N ALA A 1 11.95 -13.51 25.50
CA ALA A 1 12.15 -14.45 24.38
C ALA A 1 11.09 -14.15 23.33
N PRO A 2 11.44 -14.01 22.04
CA PRO A 2 10.44 -13.88 20.99
C PRO A 2 9.58 -15.16 21.02
N SER A 3 8.27 -14.99 21.04
CA SER A 3 7.36 -16.14 21.03
C SER A 3 7.59 -16.92 19.73
N SER A 4 7.51 -18.25 19.80
CA SER A 4 7.63 -19.14 18.65
C SER A 4 6.65 -18.81 17.51
N GLN A 5 5.61 -18.04 17.78
CA GLN A 5 4.61 -17.54 16.83
C GLN A 5 5.21 -16.53 15.82
N ASN A 6 6.32 -15.88 16.12
CA ASN A 6 6.94 -14.90 15.23
C ASN A 6 8.07 -15.49 14.36
N GLN A 7 8.43 -16.74 14.56
CA GLN A 7 9.40 -17.41 13.69
C GLN A 7 8.68 -18.00 12.48
N ARG A 8 9.01 -17.50 11.32
CA ARG A 8 8.53 -18.04 10.04
C ARG A 8 9.48 -19.15 9.60
N VAL A 9 8.95 -20.29 9.30
CA VAL A 9 9.70 -21.46 8.78
C VAL A 9 9.52 -21.47 7.27
N ALA A 10 10.62 -21.74 6.55
CA ALA A 10 10.62 -21.86 5.10
C ALA A 10 9.79 -23.07 4.60
N GLY A 11 9.33 -23.01 3.35
CA GLY A 11 8.73 -24.16 2.66
C GLY A 11 7.20 -24.24 2.71
N PHE A 12 6.54 -23.24 3.27
CA PHE A 12 5.07 -23.16 3.31
C PHE A 12 4.50 -22.11 2.34
N GLU A 13 5.34 -21.51 1.52
CA GLU A 13 4.94 -20.52 0.53
C GLU A 13 4.44 -21.22 -0.74
N VAL A 14 3.21 -20.92 -1.10
CA VAL A 14 2.58 -21.41 -2.34
C VAL A 14 2.20 -20.22 -3.23
N PRO A 15 2.09 -20.40 -4.55
CA PRO A 15 1.56 -19.38 -5.44
C PRO A 15 0.20 -18.89 -4.91
N GLY A 16 0.04 -17.57 -4.83
CA GLY A 16 -1.20 -17.00 -4.29
C GLY A 16 -2.32 -17.06 -5.30
N ASP A 17 -3.52 -17.44 -4.82
CA ASP A 17 -4.75 -17.46 -5.63
C ASP A 17 -5.21 -16.06 -6.05
N GLU A 18 -4.63 -15.03 -5.45
CA GLU A 18 -4.95 -13.63 -5.73
C GLU A 18 -4.26 -13.09 -6.98
N GLN A 19 -3.34 -13.84 -7.57
CA GLN A 19 -2.77 -13.53 -8.86
C GLN A 19 -3.31 -14.50 -9.91
N PRO A 20 -4.41 -14.15 -10.58
CA PRO A 20 -5.05 -15.05 -11.55
C PRO A 20 -4.15 -15.33 -12.77
N ARG A 21 -3.08 -14.56 -12.95
CA ARG A 21 -2.17 -14.70 -14.07
C ARG A 21 -0.72 -14.55 -13.64
N ILE A 22 0.09 -15.59 -13.95
CA ILE A 22 1.55 -15.53 -13.86
C ILE A 22 2.08 -15.02 -15.19
N TYR A 23 2.83 -13.92 -15.15
CA TYR A 23 3.41 -13.28 -16.32
C TYR A 23 4.79 -13.87 -16.60
N THR A 24 4.90 -14.60 -17.71
CA THR A 24 6.16 -15.21 -18.17
C THR A 24 6.38 -14.84 -19.63
N ILE A 25 7.60 -14.43 -20.00
CA ILE A 25 7.89 -14.00 -21.38
C ILE A 25 7.71 -15.12 -22.40
N ARG A 26 7.85 -16.38 -21.98
CA ARG A 26 7.65 -17.57 -22.85
C ARG A 26 6.20 -17.70 -23.36
N ASN A 27 5.25 -17.14 -22.65
CA ASN A 27 3.82 -17.17 -22.97
C ASN A 27 3.35 -15.91 -23.69
N VAL A 28 4.26 -15.01 -24.00
CA VAL A 28 3.92 -13.75 -24.67
C VAL A 28 3.84 -13.97 -26.18
N ILE A 29 2.65 -13.84 -26.72
CA ILE A 29 2.37 -14.03 -28.16
C ILE A 29 2.06 -12.68 -28.83
N SER A 30 1.65 -11.67 -28.07
CA SER A 30 1.20 -10.37 -28.59
C SER A 30 1.89 -9.18 -27.93
N VAL A 31 1.87 -8.05 -28.62
CA VAL A 31 2.39 -6.77 -28.09
C VAL A 31 1.64 -6.35 -26.83
N SER A 32 0.34 -6.59 -26.74
CA SER A 32 -0.47 -6.28 -25.56
C SER A 32 -0.08 -7.12 -24.36
N GLU A 33 0.35 -8.36 -24.56
CA GLU A 33 0.80 -9.23 -23.48
C GLU A 33 2.16 -8.81 -22.91
N ILE A 34 3.08 -8.35 -23.78
CA ILE A 34 4.36 -7.83 -23.30
C ILE A 34 4.17 -6.52 -22.53
N GLU A 35 3.24 -5.68 -22.93
CA GLU A 35 2.88 -4.48 -22.17
C GLU A 35 2.24 -4.80 -20.82
N ALA A 36 1.39 -5.82 -20.77
CA ALA A 36 0.81 -6.31 -19.52
C ALA A 36 1.90 -6.89 -18.59
N LEU A 37 2.89 -7.62 -19.14
CA LEU A 37 4.04 -8.13 -18.38
C LEU A 37 4.88 -6.97 -17.82
N ILE A 38 5.17 -5.95 -18.64
CA ILE A 38 5.91 -4.76 -18.22
C ILE A 38 5.16 -4.06 -17.10
N ALA A 39 3.85 -3.83 -17.26
CA ALA A 39 3.02 -3.20 -16.23
C ALA A 39 2.98 -4.02 -14.93
N ALA A 40 2.88 -5.35 -15.02
CA ALA A 40 2.95 -6.23 -13.86
C ALA A 40 4.31 -6.15 -13.15
N THR A 41 5.41 -6.05 -13.90
CA THR A 41 6.76 -5.89 -13.34
C THR A 41 6.91 -4.57 -12.60
N TYR A 42 6.44 -3.46 -13.18
CA TYR A 42 6.43 -2.17 -12.48
C TYR A 42 5.59 -2.22 -11.20
N ARG A 43 4.40 -2.81 -11.27
CA ARG A 43 3.53 -2.96 -10.10
C ARG A 43 4.21 -3.75 -8.99
N GLN A 44 4.93 -4.81 -9.34
CA GLN A 44 5.63 -5.63 -8.37
C GLN A 44 6.85 -4.92 -7.76
N VAL A 45 7.63 -4.20 -8.57
CA VAL A 45 8.89 -3.54 -8.14
C VAL A 45 8.61 -2.20 -7.46
N PHE A 46 7.80 -1.34 -8.06
CA PHE A 46 7.57 0.02 -7.56
C PHE A 46 6.34 0.17 -6.67
N ASN A 47 5.40 -0.77 -6.70
CA ASN A 47 4.06 -0.62 -6.16
C ASN A 47 3.16 0.33 -7.01
N GLU A 48 1.85 0.14 -6.94
CA GLU A 48 0.88 0.91 -7.74
C GLU A 48 0.97 2.42 -7.54
N GLN A 49 1.25 2.85 -6.30
CA GLN A 49 1.35 4.28 -5.95
C GLN A 49 2.50 5.00 -6.64
N GLN A 50 3.53 4.27 -7.06
CA GLN A 50 4.71 4.82 -7.72
C GLN A 50 4.69 4.60 -9.25
N MET A 51 3.63 4.02 -9.80
CA MET A 51 3.46 3.79 -11.25
C MET A 51 3.00 5.07 -11.95
N ILE A 52 3.92 6.00 -12.12
CA ILE A 52 3.70 7.25 -12.85
C ILE A 52 4.61 7.31 -14.08
N SER A 53 4.28 8.15 -15.03
CA SER A 53 5.04 8.26 -16.30
C SER A 53 6.53 8.55 -16.10
N SER A 54 6.88 9.32 -15.07
CA SER A 54 8.28 9.67 -14.76
C SER A 54 9.09 8.50 -14.17
N THR A 55 8.47 7.43 -13.71
CA THR A 55 9.20 6.24 -13.23
C THR A 55 9.54 5.26 -14.34
N ARG A 56 8.96 5.43 -15.52
CA ARG A 56 9.17 4.51 -16.64
C ARG A 56 10.58 4.59 -17.20
N GLN A 57 11.18 3.41 -17.36
CA GLN A 57 12.51 3.23 -17.95
C GLN A 57 12.38 2.76 -19.42
N LEU A 58 12.04 3.69 -20.31
CA LEU A 58 11.69 3.38 -21.71
C LEU A 58 12.79 2.60 -22.44
N ALA A 59 14.05 2.88 -22.14
CA ALA A 59 15.18 2.14 -22.74
C ALA A 59 15.15 0.65 -22.35
N LEU A 60 14.96 0.35 -21.08
CA LEU A 60 14.86 -1.03 -20.60
C LEU A 60 13.60 -1.74 -21.12
N GLU A 61 12.48 -1.02 -21.21
CA GLU A 61 11.25 -1.55 -21.81
C GLU A 61 11.45 -1.93 -23.27
N SER A 62 12.16 -1.08 -24.04
CA SER A 62 12.48 -1.34 -25.44
C SER A 62 13.39 -2.57 -25.59
N GLN A 63 14.41 -2.70 -24.74
CA GLN A 63 15.30 -3.86 -24.74
C GLN A 63 14.55 -5.15 -24.38
N LEU A 64 13.62 -5.11 -23.43
CA LEU A 64 12.79 -6.25 -23.10
C LEU A 64 11.84 -6.61 -24.25
N LYS A 65 11.21 -5.61 -24.89
CA LYS A 65 10.33 -5.82 -26.05
C LYS A 65 11.05 -6.41 -27.26
N SER A 66 12.33 -6.06 -27.45
CA SER A 66 13.18 -6.62 -28.52
C SER A 66 13.82 -7.96 -28.13
N GLY A 67 13.62 -8.46 -26.92
CA GLY A 67 14.21 -9.71 -26.46
C GLY A 67 15.72 -9.65 -26.19
N GLN A 68 16.28 -8.45 -26.04
CA GLN A 68 17.69 -8.24 -25.75
C GLN A 68 18.05 -8.53 -24.30
N ILE A 69 17.08 -8.36 -23.39
CA ILE A 69 17.23 -8.64 -21.96
C ILE A 69 16.14 -9.58 -21.46
N THR A 70 16.46 -10.31 -20.41
CA THR A 70 15.50 -11.17 -19.71
C THR A 70 14.62 -10.36 -18.76
N VAL A 71 13.54 -10.98 -18.24
CA VAL A 71 12.69 -10.34 -17.21
C VAL A 71 13.50 -10.07 -15.95
N LYS A 72 14.41 -10.97 -15.56
CA LYS A 72 15.31 -10.80 -14.43
C LYS A 72 16.22 -9.57 -14.60
N GLU A 73 16.82 -9.42 -15.79
CA GLU A 73 17.66 -8.25 -16.10
C GLU A 73 16.86 -6.95 -16.15
N PHE A 74 15.63 -7.01 -16.66
CA PHE A 74 14.72 -5.88 -16.62
C PHE A 74 14.42 -5.46 -15.16
N ILE A 75 14.09 -6.40 -14.29
CA ILE A 75 13.88 -6.16 -12.86
C ILE A 75 15.13 -5.59 -12.21
N ARG A 76 16.31 -6.16 -12.51
CA ARG A 76 17.60 -5.63 -12.05
C ARG A 76 17.77 -4.16 -12.44
N GLY A 77 17.53 -3.84 -13.70
CA GLY A 77 17.63 -2.47 -14.20
C GLY A 77 16.65 -1.51 -13.50
N LEU A 78 15.43 -1.95 -13.19
CA LEU A 78 14.47 -1.15 -12.45
C LEU A 78 14.94 -0.87 -11.02
N LEU A 79 15.44 -1.89 -10.31
CA LEU A 79 15.89 -1.80 -8.91
C LEU A 79 17.15 -0.94 -8.75
N THR A 80 17.99 -0.88 -9.78
CA THR A 80 19.21 -0.07 -9.79
C THR A 80 19.02 1.32 -10.41
N SER A 81 17.81 1.62 -10.88
CA SER A 81 17.49 2.93 -11.46
C SER A 81 17.54 4.03 -10.39
N GLU A 82 17.92 5.24 -10.81
CA GLU A 82 17.96 6.42 -9.94
C GLU A 82 16.62 6.67 -9.27
N VAL A 83 15.53 6.55 -10.01
CA VAL A 83 14.17 6.76 -9.50
C VAL A 83 13.81 5.77 -8.40
N PHE A 84 14.21 4.50 -8.54
CA PHE A 84 13.97 3.50 -7.50
C PHE A 84 14.82 3.77 -6.26
N ARG A 85 16.07 4.15 -6.47
CA ARG A 85 17.00 4.49 -5.40
C ARG A 85 16.48 5.66 -4.57
N GLU A 86 16.15 6.79 -5.19
CA GLU A 86 15.66 7.98 -4.49
C GLU A 86 14.37 7.73 -3.71
N ARG A 87 13.45 6.93 -4.27
CA ARG A 87 12.12 6.74 -3.68
C ARG A 87 12.04 5.61 -2.66
N ASN A 88 12.89 4.60 -2.79
CA ASN A 88 12.78 3.39 -1.98
C ASN A 88 14.04 3.11 -1.15
N TYR A 89 15.23 3.38 -1.67
CA TYR A 89 16.48 3.10 -0.94
C TYR A 89 16.86 4.26 -0.02
N ASP A 90 17.01 5.46 -0.53
CA ASP A 90 17.51 6.62 0.22
C ASP A 90 16.50 7.09 1.31
N THR A 91 15.22 6.78 1.14
CA THR A 91 14.14 7.16 2.08
C THR A 91 13.90 6.15 3.19
N ASN A 92 14.53 4.97 3.14
CA ASN A 92 14.28 3.89 4.08
C ASN A 92 15.56 3.46 4.83
N SER A 93 15.38 2.92 6.03
CA SER A 93 16.46 2.21 6.70
C SER A 93 16.82 0.92 5.98
N ASN A 94 18.07 0.45 6.10
CA ASN A 94 18.51 -0.81 5.49
C ASN A 94 17.59 -2.00 5.84
N TYR A 95 17.12 -2.09 7.08
CA TYR A 95 16.20 -3.14 7.51
C TYR A 95 14.86 -3.08 6.80
N ARG A 96 14.29 -1.89 6.65
CA ARG A 96 13.04 -1.70 5.94
C ARG A 96 13.19 -1.95 4.45
N PHE A 97 14.28 -1.48 3.86
CA PHE A 97 14.59 -1.69 2.46
C PHE A 97 14.75 -3.18 2.14
N VAL A 98 15.50 -3.91 2.93
CA VAL A 98 15.65 -5.38 2.81
C VAL A 98 14.32 -6.08 2.91
N GLN A 99 13.51 -5.78 3.92
CA GLN A 99 12.17 -6.36 4.05
C GLN A 99 11.32 -6.12 2.80
N MET A 100 11.30 -4.89 2.30
CA MET A 100 10.57 -4.53 1.10
C MET A 100 11.08 -5.28 -0.14
N CYS A 101 12.39 -5.42 -0.32
CA CYS A 101 12.96 -6.15 -1.44
C CYS A 101 12.64 -7.65 -1.38
N VAL A 102 12.74 -8.27 -0.21
CA VAL A 102 12.35 -9.68 -0.02
C VAL A 102 10.87 -9.87 -0.35
N GLN A 103 10.00 -9.00 0.13
CA GLN A 103 8.58 -9.06 -0.17
C GLN A 103 8.30 -8.93 -1.68
N ARG A 104 8.96 -8.00 -2.35
CA ARG A 104 8.72 -7.69 -3.77
C ARG A 104 9.36 -8.71 -4.72
N LEU A 105 10.58 -9.16 -4.41
CA LEU A 105 11.36 -10.03 -5.31
C LEU A 105 11.18 -11.51 -5.00
N LEU A 106 11.15 -11.90 -3.73
CA LEU A 106 10.91 -13.28 -3.35
C LEU A 106 9.43 -13.61 -3.10
N GLY A 107 8.57 -12.59 -3.10
CA GLY A 107 7.12 -12.77 -2.95
C GLY A 107 6.69 -13.28 -1.58
N ARG A 108 7.54 -13.19 -0.55
CA ARG A 108 7.28 -13.64 0.81
C ARG A 108 7.72 -12.61 1.85
N GLU A 109 7.31 -12.82 3.08
CA GLU A 109 7.83 -12.06 4.21
C GLU A 109 9.20 -12.62 4.64
N VAL A 110 10.03 -11.79 5.27
CA VAL A 110 11.28 -12.26 5.90
C VAL A 110 10.97 -13.29 6.99
N TYR A 111 11.75 -14.35 7.07
CA TYR A 111 11.51 -15.42 8.03
C TYR A 111 11.88 -15.04 9.46
N SER A 112 12.94 -14.22 9.62
CA SER A 112 13.43 -13.84 10.93
C SER A 112 14.23 -12.53 10.88
N ASP A 113 14.47 -11.94 12.05
CA ASP A 113 15.36 -10.79 12.17
C ASP A 113 16.82 -11.14 11.82
N ARG A 114 17.20 -12.41 11.94
CA ARG A 114 18.52 -12.90 11.48
C ARG A 114 18.67 -12.77 9.97
N GLU A 115 17.66 -13.19 9.21
CA GLU A 115 17.66 -13.06 7.75
C GLU A 115 17.73 -11.58 7.36
N LYS A 116 16.92 -10.76 8.01
CA LYS A 116 16.92 -9.32 7.79
C LYS A 116 18.29 -8.68 8.07
N LEU A 117 18.93 -9.08 9.17
CA LEU A 117 20.27 -8.64 9.51
C LEU A 117 21.32 -9.10 8.48
N ALA A 118 21.27 -10.38 8.07
CA ALA A 118 22.18 -10.92 7.06
C ALA A 118 22.12 -10.14 5.75
N TRP A 119 20.91 -9.93 5.21
CA TRP A 119 20.72 -9.13 4.00
C TRP A 119 21.08 -7.66 4.18
N SER A 120 20.85 -7.07 5.37
CA SER A 120 21.28 -5.70 5.67
C SER A 120 22.79 -5.58 5.69
N THR A 121 23.51 -6.61 6.14
CA THR A 121 24.96 -6.66 6.09
C THR A 121 25.47 -6.75 4.65
N VAL A 122 24.84 -7.55 3.80
CA VAL A 122 25.16 -7.58 2.36
C VAL A 122 24.95 -6.22 1.73
N LEU A 123 23.83 -5.56 2.02
CA LEU A 123 23.51 -4.23 1.51
C LEU A 123 24.57 -3.19 1.97
N ALA A 124 24.99 -3.25 3.22
CA ALA A 124 25.99 -2.33 3.76
C ALA A 124 27.42 -2.57 3.21
N THR A 125 27.76 -3.82 2.89
CA THR A 125 29.10 -4.20 2.44
C THR A 125 29.29 -4.15 0.92
N LYS A 126 28.27 -4.61 0.16
CA LYS A 126 28.31 -4.68 -1.30
C LYS A 126 27.58 -3.53 -2.00
N GLY A 127 26.86 -2.69 -1.24
CA GLY A 127 26.02 -1.63 -1.77
C GLY A 127 24.75 -2.16 -2.45
N LEU A 128 23.97 -1.24 -3.03
CA LEU A 128 22.66 -1.54 -3.64
C LEU A 128 22.79 -2.57 -4.78
N ASN A 129 23.72 -2.35 -5.71
CA ASN A 129 23.89 -3.22 -6.87
C ASN A 129 24.27 -4.65 -6.46
N GLY A 130 25.23 -4.80 -5.56
CA GLY A 130 25.66 -6.12 -5.08
C GLY A 130 24.55 -6.84 -4.31
N PHE A 131 23.76 -6.11 -3.52
CA PHE A 131 22.61 -6.66 -2.82
C PHE A 131 21.53 -7.16 -3.81
N VAL A 132 21.21 -6.36 -4.82
CA VAL A 132 20.22 -6.74 -5.84
C VAL A 132 20.69 -7.97 -6.62
N ASP A 133 21.97 -8.00 -7.02
CA ASP A 133 22.56 -9.13 -7.73
C ASP A 133 22.54 -10.40 -6.90
N ASP A 134 22.93 -10.35 -5.65
CA ASP A 134 22.90 -11.50 -4.74
C ASP A 134 21.46 -12.01 -4.52
N LEU A 135 20.49 -11.11 -4.41
CA LEU A 135 19.09 -11.48 -4.19
C LEU A 135 18.45 -12.12 -5.42
N LEU A 136 18.70 -11.56 -6.62
CA LEU A 136 18.19 -12.09 -7.90
C LEU A 136 18.89 -13.39 -8.32
N ASN A 137 20.11 -13.63 -7.87
CA ASN A 137 20.84 -14.87 -8.12
C ASN A 137 20.69 -15.89 -6.98
N SER A 138 19.89 -15.59 -5.96
CA SER A 138 19.62 -16.56 -4.90
C SER A 138 18.91 -17.80 -5.46
N GLU A 139 19.22 -18.97 -4.87
CA GLU A 139 18.58 -20.22 -5.25
C GLU A 139 17.06 -20.14 -5.14
N GLU A 140 16.57 -19.43 -4.13
CA GLU A 140 15.14 -19.23 -3.93
C GLU A 140 14.49 -18.44 -5.08
N TYR A 141 15.12 -17.36 -5.54
CA TYR A 141 14.59 -16.59 -6.67
C TYR A 141 14.59 -17.42 -7.95
N LEU A 142 15.72 -18.06 -8.25
CA LEU A 142 15.88 -18.85 -9.49
C LEU A 142 14.97 -20.05 -9.55
N SER A 143 14.75 -20.74 -8.43
CA SER A 143 13.87 -21.90 -8.38
C SER A 143 12.39 -21.54 -8.53
N ASN A 144 11.96 -20.39 -8.03
CA ASN A 144 10.54 -19.98 -8.07
C ASN A 144 10.18 -19.19 -9.33
N PHE A 145 11.05 -18.33 -9.82
CA PHE A 145 10.73 -17.40 -10.91
C PHE A 145 11.64 -17.58 -12.13
N GLY A 146 12.85 -18.07 -11.92
CA GLY A 146 13.82 -18.21 -13.00
C GLY A 146 14.22 -16.86 -13.59
N GLU A 147 14.51 -16.85 -14.92
CA GLU A 147 14.95 -15.63 -15.61
C GLU A 147 13.82 -14.89 -16.34
N ASN A 148 12.71 -15.58 -16.59
CA ASN A 148 11.69 -15.14 -17.55
C ASN A 148 10.32 -14.90 -16.93
N THR A 149 10.17 -15.04 -15.62
CA THR A 149 8.89 -14.87 -14.92
C THR A 149 8.95 -13.64 -14.02
N VAL A 150 7.88 -12.84 -14.05
CA VAL A 150 7.71 -11.73 -13.12
C VAL A 150 7.42 -12.28 -11.72
N PRO A 151 8.15 -11.86 -10.68
CA PRO A 151 7.88 -12.28 -9.32
C PRO A 151 6.43 -11.95 -8.90
N TYR A 152 5.83 -12.84 -8.16
CA TYR A 152 4.50 -12.68 -7.62
C TYR A 152 4.47 -13.01 -6.13
N GLN A 153 3.43 -12.58 -5.44
CA GLN A 153 3.28 -12.87 -4.02
C GLN A 153 2.93 -14.34 -3.81
N ARG A 154 3.68 -14.98 -2.91
CA ARG A 154 3.46 -16.36 -2.50
C ARG A 154 2.75 -16.37 -1.15
N ARG A 155 1.58 -17.02 -1.10
CA ARG A 155 0.80 -17.16 0.11
C ARG A 155 1.46 -18.19 1.03
N ARG A 156 1.60 -17.86 2.30
CA ARG A 156 2.08 -18.81 3.29
C ARG A 156 0.92 -19.58 3.89
N VAL A 157 0.82 -20.85 3.54
CA VAL A 157 -0.21 -21.77 4.05
C VAL A 157 0.44 -22.72 5.04
N LEU A 158 0.07 -22.62 6.31
CA LEU A 158 0.54 -23.55 7.34
C LEU A 158 -0.27 -24.84 7.32
N PRO A 159 0.34 -25.99 7.71
CA PRO A 159 -0.43 -27.21 7.93
C PRO A 159 -1.61 -26.94 8.88
N GLN A 160 -2.77 -27.53 8.58
CA GLN A 160 -4.02 -27.36 9.33
C GLN A 160 -4.72 -25.99 9.16
N ARG A 161 -4.33 -25.20 8.17
CA ARG A 161 -5.05 -23.96 7.81
C ARG A 161 -5.41 -23.95 6.33
N ASP A 162 -6.65 -23.58 6.04
CA ASP A 162 -7.16 -23.49 4.67
C ASP A 162 -6.77 -22.16 4.00
N ARG A 163 -6.42 -21.16 4.81
CA ARG A 163 -6.07 -19.83 4.32
C ARG A 163 -4.68 -19.44 4.81
N GLY A 164 -3.92 -18.84 3.90
CA GLY A 164 -2.58 -18.35 4.18
C GLY A 164 -2.51 -16.84 4.28
N ASP A 165 -1.44 -16.36 4.88
CA ASP A 165 -1.11 -14.93 4.94
C ASP A 165 -0.37 -14.51 3.68
N LEU A 166 -0.68 -13.32 3.15
CA LEU A 166 0.06 -12.68 2.07
C LEU A 166 1.06 -11.69 2.62
N PRO A 167 2.24 -11.55 2.00
CA PRO A 167 3.26 -10.57 2.42
C PRO A 167 2.73 -9.14 2.38
N PHE A 168 1.89 -8.85 1.39
CA PHE A 168 1.31 -7.52 1.16
C PHE A 168 -0.16 -7.41 1.52
N ALA A 169 -0.68 -8.23 2.42
CA ALA A 169 -2.10 -8.23 2.80
C ALA A 169 -2.60 -6.86 3.29
N ARG A 170 -1.70 -6.01 3.76
CA ARG A 170 -2.01 -4.65 4.25
C ARG A 170 -1.65 -3.53 3.28
N MET A 171 -1.10 -3.85 2.12
CA MET A 171 -0.84 -2.84 1.09
C MET A 171 -2.15 -2.50 0.38
N ALA A 172 -2.39 -1.20 0.23
CA ALA A 172 -3.53 -0.73 -0.56
C ALA A 172 -3.36 -1.19 -2.02
N ARG A 173 -4.34 -1.91 -2.52
CA ARG A 173 -4.44 -2.32 -3.91
C ARG A 173 -5.56 -1.51 -4.54
N TYR A 174 -5.21 -0.72 -5.53
CA TYR A 174 -6.14 0.17 -6.25
C TYR A 174 -6.55 -0.48 -7.59
N ASP A 175 -7.10 -1.69 -7.54
CA ASP A 175 -7.65 -2.41 -8.68
C ASP A 175 -9.18 -2.18 -8.81
N GLU A 176 -9.79 -2.83 -9.79
CA GLU A 176 -11.24 -2.77 -9.99
C GLU A 176 -12.01 -3.23 -8.76
N HIS A 177 -11.52 -4.27 -8.09
CA HIS A 177 -12.15 -4.78 -6.88
C HIS A 177 -12.11 -3.76 -5.73
N TYR A 178 -10.98 -3.05 -5.56
CA TYR A 178 -10.87 -1.96 -4.59
C TYR A 178 -11.84 -0.83 -4.89
N ARG A 179 -11.91 -0.41 -6.15
CA ARG A 179 -12.85 0.63 -6.61
C ARG A 179 -14.30 0.25 -6.28
N ASP A 180 -14.69 -0.98 -6.60
CA ASP A 180 -16.07 -1.45 -6.39
C ASP A 180 -16.39 -1.65 -4.90
N THR A 181 -15.42 -2.08 -4.12
CA THR A 181 -15.53 -2.20 -2.66
C THR A 181 -15.64 -0.82 -2.01
N GLN A 182 -14.89 0.17 -2.49
CA GLN A 182 -14.94 1.53 -1.98
C GLN A 182 -16.30 2.19 -2.28
N ALA A 183 -16.84 1.98 -3.47
CA ALA A 183 -18.16 2.49 -3.83
C ALA A 183 -19.25 1.92 -2.90
N ARG A 184 -19.17 0.62 -2.57
CA ARG A 184 -20.09 -0.04 -1.61
C ARG A 184 -19.85 0.41 -0.17
N GLY A 185 -18.59 0.53 0.25
CA GLY A 185 -18.20 0.96 1.60
C GLY A 185 -18.54 2.42 1.87
N SER A 186 -18.48 3.28 0.86
CA SER A 186 -18.84 4.69 0.98
C SER A 186 -20.34 4.88 1.23
N ALA A 187 -21.17 3.99 0.67
CA ALA A 187 -22.61 3.98 0.93
C ALA A 187 -22.97 3.44 2.32
N ALA A 188 -22.11 2.62 2.91
CA ALA A 188 -22.33 1.98 4.21
C ALA A 188 -21.52 2.58 5.36
N ASN A 189 -20.71 3.62 5.11
CA ASN A 189 -19.90 4.23 6.15
C ASN A 189 -20.77 5.18 7.00
N PRO A 190 -21.05 4.89 8.27
CA PRO A 190 -21.86 5.73 9.14
C PRO A 190 -21.26 7.14 9.35
N TRP A 191 -19.95 7.31 9.08
CA TRP A 191 -19.24 8.59 9.11
C TRP A 191 -19.42 9.41 7.83
N ASN A 192 -19.97 8.83 6.77
CA ASN A 192 -20.32 9.50 5.52
C ASN A 192 -21.80 9.93 5.49
N THR A 193 -22.46 9.88 6.63
CA THR A 193 -23.80 10.46 6.77
C THR A 193 -23.71 11.95 6.55
N PRO A 194 -24.72 12.56 5.90
CA PRO A 194 -24.74 14.00 5.60
C PRO A 194 -24.64 14.91 6.83
N PHE A 195 -24.73 14.35 8.04
CA PHE A 195 -24.58 15.07 9.31
C PHE A 195 -23.15 15.60 9.56
N MET A 196 -22.09 15.03 8.92
CA MET A 196 -20.73 15.54 9.12
C MET A 196 -20.23 16.52 8.05
N ARG A 197 -20.99 16.70 6.99
CA ARG A 197 -20.81 17.85 6.11
C ARG A 197 -21.91 18.84 6.41
N LEU A 198 -21.75 19.60 7.50
CA LEU A 198 -22.50 20.82 7.71
C LEU A 198 -22.20 21.75 6.52
N ASN A 199 -23.03 21.62 5.49
CA ASN A 199 -23.01 22.55 4.38
C ASN A 199 -23.72 23.80 4.88
N TRP A 200 -22.95 24.80 5.28
CA TRP A 200 -23.47 26.04 5.81
C TRP A 200 -24.45 26.72 4.84
N ASP A 201 -24.25 26.52 3.54
CA ASP A 201 -25.13 27.05 2.51
C ASP A 201 -26.51 26.39 2.50
N ASP A 202 -26.56 25.06 2.74
CA ASP A 202 -27.83 24.33 2.87
C ASP A 202 -28.54 24.66 4.20
N LEU A 203 -27.78 24.84 5.28
CA LEU A 203 -28.29 25.23 6.56
C LEU A 203 -28.90 26.64 6.49
N LEU A 204 -28.24 27.59 5.83
CA LEU A 204 -28.74 28.94 5.66
C LEU A 204 -29.92 29.03 4.69
N ARG A 205 -29.94 28.19 3.65
CA ARG A 205 -31.09 28.12 2.70
C ARG A 205 -32.34 27.51 3.31
N ASN A 206 -32.18 26.46 4.14
CA ASN A 206 -33.29 25.77 4.78
C ASN A 206 -33.59 26.26 6.18
N ALA A 207 -32.79 27.19 6.68
CA ALA A 207 -33.02 27.81 7.98
C ALA A 207 -34.31 28.66 7.92
N ASN A 208 -35.29 28.27 8.69
CA ASN A 208 -36.50 29.05 8.88
C ASN A 208 -36.13 30.29 9.74
N ILE A 209 -35.64 31.34 9.08
CA ILE A 209 -35.09 32.55 9.69
C ILE A 209 -36.04 33.12 10.79
N PRO A 210 -37.40 33.15 10.63
CA PRO A 210 -38.31 33.60 11.68
C PRO A 210 -38.29 32.68 12.92
N VAL A 211 -38.05 31.38 12.78
CA VAL A 211 -37.97 30.47 13.94
C VAL A 211 -36.66 30.67 14.71
N ILE A 212 -35.54 30.82 13.98
CA ILE A 212 -34.23 31.07 14.59
C ILE A 212 -34.17 32.42 15.29
N SER A 213 -34.72 33.45 14.67
CA SER A 213 -34.82 34.78 15.31
C SER A 213 -35.72 34.77 16.54
N GLY A 214 -36.82 34.03 16.49
CA GLY A 214 -37.69 33.83 17.64
C GLY A 214 -37.01 33.13 18.82
N LEU A 215 -36.24 32.10 18.55
CA LEU A 215 -35.43 31.35 19.56
C LEU A 215 -34.32 32.22 20.16
N LEU A 216 -33.64 33.05 19.36
CA LEU A 216 -32.65 34.00 19.83
C LEU A 216 -33.25 35.11 20.73
N ILE A 217 -34.39 35.66 20.34
CA ILE A 217 -35.08 36.67 21.14
C ILE A 217 -35.60 36.09 22.46
N ALA A 218 -36.14 34.86 22.44
CA ALA A 218 -36.56 34.17 23.65
C ALA A 218 -35.41 33.89 24.61
N SER A 219 -34.26 33.42 24.09
CA SER A 219 -33.08 33.13 24.91
C SER A 219 -32.46 34.40 25.52
N THR A 220 -32.39 35.50 24.78
CA THR A 220 -31.92 36.80 25.32
C THR A 220 -32.88 37.35 26.34
N GLY A 221 -34.19 37.20 26.13
CA GLY A 221 -35.21 37.58 27.12
C GLY A 221 -35.08 36.84 28.44
N ILE A 222 -34.84 35.54 28.41
CA ILE A 222 -34.61 34.72 29.63
C ILE A 222 -33.34 35.15 30.37
N ILE A 223 -32.26 35.44 29.65
CA ILE A 223 -30.99 35.87 30.26
C ILE A 223 -31.19 37.26 30.94
N VAL A 224 -31.83 38.18 30.27
CA VAL A 224 -32.13 39.51 30.86
C VAL A 224 -33.03 39.38 32.08
N PHE A 225 -34.05 38.51 32.03
CA PHE A 225 -34.94 38.28 33.17
C PHE A 225 -34.19 37.70 34.37
N LEU A 226 -33.31 36.72 34.15
CA LEU A 226 -32.46 36.15 35.19
C LEU A 226 -31.49 37.17 35.81
N LEU A 227 -30.92 38.05 35.00
CA LEU A 227 -30.06 39.12 35.47
C LEU A 227 -30.85 40.15 36.32
N LEU A 228 -32.09 40.52 35.93
CA LEU A 228 -32.95 41.39 36.72
C LEU A 228 -33.36 40.71 38.05
N LEU A 229 -33.67 39.43 38.06
CA LEU A 229 -33.95 38.67 39.28
C LEU A 229 -32.76 38.65 40.25
N THR A 230 -31.55 38.45 39.74
CA THR A 230 -30.33 38.45 40.58
C THR A 230 -30.03 39.84 41.13
N THR A 231 -30.23 40.91 40.35
CA THR A 231 -30.05 42.30 40.85
C THR A 231 -31.10 42.67 41.86
N PHE A 232 -32.36 42.25 41.68
CA PHE A 232 -33.43 42.48 42.65
C PHE A 232 -33.20 41.70 43.97
N ALA A 233 -32.79 40.46 43.89
CA ALA A 233 -32.43 39.64 45.08
C ALA A 233 -31.28 40.30 45.87
N ASN A 234 -30.26 40.79 45.14
CA ASN A 234 -29.10 41.43 45.75
C ASN A 234 -29.45 42.82 46.37
N SER A 235 -30.44 43.54 45.81
CA SER A 235 -30.90 44.79 46.36
C SER A 235 -31.90 44.64 47.54
N ALA A 236 -32.53 43.47 47.65
CA ALA A 236 -33.46 43.16 48.72
C ALA A 236 -32.79 42.64 50.00
N GLY A 237 -31.47 42.49 50.00
CA GLY A 237 -30.69 42.15 51.21
C GLY A 237 -30.87 40.72 51.69
N VAL A 238 -31.18 39.76 50.82
CA VAL A 238 -31.22 38.35 51.10
C VAL A 238 -29.95 37.69 50.58
#